data_23d71113599f0a62605e1ffdda1bdfdf
#
_entry.id   23d71113599f0a62605e1ffdda1bdfdf
#
_cell.length_a   1.000
_cell.length_b   1.000
_cell.length_c   1.000
_cell.angle_alpha   90.00
_cell.angle_beta   90.00
_cell.angle_gamma   90.00
#
_symmetry.space_group_name_H-M   'P 1'
#
loop_
_entity.id
_entity.type
_entity.pdbx_description
1 polymer ?
#
loop_
_entity_poly.entity_id
_entity_poly.type
_entity_poly.pdbx_seq_one_letter_code
_entity_poly.pdbx_strand_id
1 'polypeptide(L)'
;MAAKVTPPPRWVTRHGVTVVVMAAGAVVAVVGSLLPWLRTGNRRRHSYDVFALADRLGFADGGLTEQGLRWWPFVPLLTAVAVVAAWWGWRRAGSVIGIGAGLYAGGIGWSVAAAPERGLDLESGPVVTAVGGVLLLVGSLATLAVSTRGRTSPTAPER
;
A
#
# COMPACT_ATOMS: atom_id res chain seq x y z
N MET A 1 26.86 -31.88 -24.83
CA MET A 1 26.42 -32.04 -23.43
C MET A 1 25.40 -30.98 -23.11
N ALA A 2 24.10 -31.30 -23.00
CA ALA A 2 23.06 -30.33 -22.63
C ALA A 2 23.09 -30.15 -21.11
N ALA A 3 23.36 -28.94 -20.64
CA ALA A 3 23.30 -28.59 -19.22
C ALA A 3 21.86 -28.79 -18.71
N LYS A 4 21.70 -29.67 -17.73
CA LYS A 4 20.41 -29.93 -17.07
C LYS A 4 20.03 -28.70 -16.26
N VAL A 5 19.20 -27.81 -16.82
CA VAL A 5 18.67 -26.65 -16.12
C VAL A 5 17.73 -27.15 -15.02
N THR A 6 18.19 -27.13 -13.78
CA THR A 6 17.37 -27.45 -12.62
C THR A 6 16.37 -26.29 -12.39
N PRO A 7 15.06 -26.57 -12.30
CA PRO A 7 14.08 -25.52 -12.03
C PRO A 7 14.38 -24.87 -10.66
N PRO A 8 14.16 -23.55 -10.54
CA PRO A 8 14.41 -22.84 -9.29
C PRO A 8 13.53 -23.43 -8.16
N PRO A 9 14.04 -23.49 -6.94
CA PRO A 9 13.31 -24.06 -5.83
C PRO A 9 12.01 -23.26 -5.55
N ARG A 10 10.94 -23.97 -5.22
CA ARG A 10 9.56 -23.43 -5.08
C ARG A 10 9.43 -22.21 -4.13
N TRP A 11 10.34 -22.09 -3.17
CA TRP A 11 10.34 -20.94 -2.25
C TRP A 11 10.79 -19.63 -2.93
N VAL A 12 11.67 -19.70 -3.94
CA VAL A 12 12.11 -18.52 -4.72
C VAL A 12 10.92 -17.96 -5.51
N THR A 13 10.11 -18.81 -6.13
CA THR A 13 8.94 -18.39 -6.90
C THR A 13 7.84 -17.81 -6.01
N ARG A 14 7.60 -18.37 -4.81
CA ARG A 14 6.60 -17.84 -3.86
C ARG A 14 6.97 -16.47 -3.35
N HIS A 15 8.25 -16.21 -3.04
CA HIS A 15 8.71 -14.89 -2.63
C HIS A 15 8.56 -13.84 -3.74
N GLY A 16 8.91 -14.19 -4.97
CA GLY A 16 8.74 -13.30 -6.11
C GLY A 16 7.28 -12.87 -6.28
N VAL A 17 6.35 -13.81 -6.20
CA VAL A 17 4.91 -13.51 -6.33
C VAL A 17 4.40 -12.56 -5.25
N THR A 18 4.77 -12.76 -3.97
CA THR A 18 4.28 -11.88 -2.89
C THR A 18 4.81 -10.45 -3.00
N VAL A 19 6.07 -10.28 -3.41
CA VAL A 19 6.64 -8.94 -3.66
C VAL A 19 6.00 -8.27 -4.89
N VAL A 20 5.68 -9.04 -5.94
CA VAL A 20 4.95 -8.51 -7.11
C VAL A 20 3.55 -8.02 -6.72
N VAL A 21 2.82 -8.79 -5.91
CA VAL A 21 1.50 -8.37 -5.39
C VAL A 21 1.62 -7.09 -4.56
N MET A 22 2.62 -7.03 -3.70
CA MET A 22 2.92 -5.83 -2.88
C MET A 22 3.22 -4.61 -3.78
N ALA A 23 4.05 -4.78 -4.82
CA ALA A 23 4.39 -3.74 -5.77
C ALA A 23 3.16 -3.29 -6.59
N ALA A 24 2.35 -4.22 -7.06
CA ALA A 24 1.10 -3.92 -7.76
C ALA A 24 0.16 -3.10 -6.87
N GLY A 25 -0.01 -3.49 -5.59
CA GLY A 25 -0.79 -2.75 -4.61
C GLY A 25 -0.27 -1.33 -4.41
N ALA A 26 1.06 -1.17 -4.29
CA ALA A 26 1.70 0.15 -4.18
C ALA A 26 1.41 1.04 -5.40
N VAL A 27 1.57 0.51 -6.61
CA VAL A 27 1.27 1.24 -7.85
C VAL A 27 -0.20 1.65 -7.91
N VAL A 28 -1.12 0.73 -7.63
CA VAL A 28 -2.56 1.01 -7.65
C VAL A 28 -2.93 2.07 -6.61
N ALA A 29 -2.38 2.01 -5.40
CA ALA A 29 -2.62 3.02 -4.36
C ALA A 29 -2.11 4.41 -4.77
N VAL A 30 -0.90 4.49 -5.34
CA VAL A 30 -0.33 5.75 -5.84
C VAL A 30 -1.14 6.30 -7.01
N VAL A 31 -1.50 5.48 -7.99
CA VAL A 31 -2.36 5.90 -9.10
C VAL A 31 -3.70 6.39 -8.57
N GLY A 32 -4.33 5.66 -7.65
CA GLY A 32 -5.59 6.06 -7.01
C GLY A 32 -5.49 7.41 -6.30
N SER A 33 -4.36 7.69 -5.64
CA SER A 33 -4.14 8.99 -4.98
C SER A 33 -4.03 10.17 -5.97
N LEU A 34 -3.62 9.92 -7.20
CA LEU A 34 -3.49 10.92 -8.26
C LEU A 34 -4.77 11.06 -9.10
N LEU A 35 -5.68 10.09 -9.04
CA LEU A 35 -6.98 10.17 -9.71
C LEU A 35 -7.87 11.26 -9.08
N PRO A 36 -8.89 11.75 -9.81
CA PRO A 36 -9.87 12.65 -9.22
C PRO A 36 -10.62 11.98 -8.06
N TRP A 37 -10.73 12.68 -6.94
CA TRP A 37 -11.42 12.23 -5.73
C TRP A 37 -12.80 12.84 -5.59
N LEU A 38 -12.90 14.11 -5.92
CA LEU A 38 -14.14 14.88 -5.84
C LEU A 38 -14.37 15.69 -7.11
N ARG A 39 -15.62 15.79 -7.52
CA ARG A 39 -16.09 16.67 -8.57
C ARG A 39 -17.00 17.73 -7.95
N THR A 40 -16.63 18.99 -8.13
CA THR A 40 -17.45 20.12 -7.70
C THR A 40 -17.81 20.93 -8.93
N GLY A 41 -19.03 20.77 -9.45
CA GLY A 41 -19.46 21.37 -10.73
C GLY A 41 -18.59 20.88 -11.88
N ASN A 42 -17.87 21.80 -12.55
CA ASN A 42 -17.02 21.47 -13.70
C ASN A 42 -15.54 21.25 -13.35
N ARG A 43 -15.15 21.31 -12.06
CA ARG A 43 -13.76 21.10 -11.60
C ARG A 43 -13.58 19.74 -10.96
N ARG A 44 -12.59 18.98 -11.44
CA ARG A 44 -12.09 17.74 -10.83
C ARG A 44 -10.96 18.09 -9.89
N ARG A 45 -11.00 17.57 -8.67
CA ARG A 45 -9.98 17.78 -7.63
C ARG A 45 -9.32 16.45 -7.29
N HIS A 46 -7.99 16.43 -7.29
CA HIS A 46 -7.18 15.30 -6.84
C HIS A 46 -7.12 15.26 -5.31
N SER A 47 -6.68 14.14 -4.73
CA SER A 47 -6.59 14.00 -3.27
C SER A 47 -5.81 15.13 -2.60
N TYR A 48 -4.70 15.54 -3.18
CA TYR A 48 -3.86 16.62 -2.63
C TYR A 48 -4.58 17.97 -2.56
N ASP A 49 -5.39 18.29 -3.57
CA ASP A 49 -6.19 19.53 -3.57
C ASP A 49 -7.31 19.49 -2.53
N VAL A 50 -7.92 18.31 -2.34
CA VAL A 50 -8.98 18.09 -1.35
C VAL A 50 -8.42 18.27 0.05
N PHE A 51 -7.27 17.69 0.34
CA PHE A 51 -6.64 17.78 1.66
C PHE A 51 -6.10 19.18 1.97
N ALA A 52 -5.50 19.87 0.98
CA ALA A 52 -5.08 21.24 1.12
C ALA A 52 -6.28 22.20 1.37
N LEU A 53 -7.45 21.91 0.81
CA LEU A 53 -8.66 22.67 1.03
C LEU A 53 -9.25 22.40 2.42
N ALA A 54 -9.26 21.14 2.86
CA ALA A 54 -9.73 20.76 4.18
C ALA A 54 -8.91 21.42 5.29
N ASP A 55 -7.58 21.50 5.12
CA ASP A 55 -6.67 22.20 6.02
C ASP A 55 -6.98 23.70 6.08
N ARG A 56 -7.19 24.35 4.93
CA ARG A 56 -7.51 25.80 4.84
C ARG A 56 -8.89 26.17 5.41
N LEU A 57 -9.84 25.26 5.36
CA LEU A 57 -11.21 25.49 5.84
C LEU A 57 -11.41 25.13 7.31
N GLY A 58 -10.34 24.66 8.00
CA GLY A 58 -10.42 24.27 9.41
C GLY A 58 -11.28 23.02 9.67
N PHE A 59 -11.58 22.21 8.63
CA PHE A 59 -12.29 20.95 8.84
C PHE A 59 -11.45 19.88 9.54
N ALA A 60 -10.17 20.16 9.72
CA ALA A 60 -9.20 19.33 10.41
C ALA A 60 -8.95 19.81 11.85
N ASP A 61 -9.96 20.34 12.54
CA ASP A 61 -9.84 20.87 13.90
C ASP A 61 -9.33 19.81 14.88
N GLY A 62 -8.01 19.79 15.05
CA GLY A 62 -7.29 19.22 16.17
C GLY A 62 -7.55 17.74 16.46
N GLY A 63 -6.90 16.81 15.75
CA GLY A 63 -6.98 15.40 16.07
C GLY A 63 -6.13 14.51 15.18
N LEU A 64 -6.35 13.20 15.27
CA LEU A 64 -5.69 12.17 14.43
C LEU A 64 -5.91 12.41 12.92
N THR A 65 -6.99 13.09 12.55
CA THR A 65 -7.35 13.41 11.16
C THR A 65 -6.39 14.46 10.57
N GLU A 66 -6.07 15.51 11.30
CA GLU A 66 -5.13 16.55 10.85
C GLU A 66 -3.72 15.98 10.67
N GLN A 67 -3.24 15.24 11.66
CA GLN A 67 -1.94 14.56 11.54
C GLN A 67 -1.94 13.55 10.39
N GLY A 68 -3.01 12.78 10.22
CA GLY A 68 -3.17 11.86 9.12
C GLY A 68 -3.02 12.56 7.77
N LEU A 69 -3.76 13.62 7.52
CA LEU A 69 -3.71 14.39 6.28
C LEU A 69 -2.34 14.98 5.98
N ARG A 70 -1.61 15.39 7.01
CA ARG A 70 -0.24 15.93 6.89
C ARG A 70 0.77 14.89 6.36
N TRP A 71 0.55 13.60 6.65
CA TRP A 71 1.41 12.50 6.18
C TRP A 71 1.06 11.98 4.79
N TRP A 72 -0.07 12.41 4.22
CA TRP A 72 -0.53 11.94 2.91
C TRP A 72 0.49 12.10 1.77
N PRO A 73 1.23 13.21 1.65
CA PRO A 73 2.24 13.35 0.60
C PRO A 73 3.37 12.33 0.66
N PHE A 74 3.59 11.68 1.80
CA PHE A 74 4.63 10.67 1.98
C PHE A 74 4.19 9.26 1.60
N VAL A 75 2.91 9.04 1.30
CA VAL A 75 2.39 7.71 0.91
C VAL A 75 3.13 7.11 -0.29
N PRO A 76 3.37 7.84 -1.40
CA PRO A 76 4.13 7.29 -2.52
C PRO A 76 5.55 6.91 -2.14
N LEU A 77 6.21 7.70 -1.30
CA LEU A 77 7.56 7.42 -0.82
C LEU A 77 7.59 6.19 0.09
N LEU A 78 6.67 6.09 1.04
CA LEU A 78 6.59 4.96 1.98
C LEU A 78 6.29 3.64 1.24
N THR A 79 5.38 3.66 0.27
CA THR A 79 5.07 2.47 -0.53
C THR A 79 6.26 2.05 -1.39
N ALA A 80 6.97 3.00 -2.01
CA ALA A 80 8.18 2.74 -2.77
C ALA A 80 9.30 2.15 -1.90
N VAL A 81 9.57 2.75 -0.73
CA VAL A 81 10.56 2.25 0.24
C VAL A 81 10.22 0.84 0.71
N ALA A 82 8.94 0.57 0.99
CA ALA A 82 8.48 -0.75 1.41
C ALA A 82 8.78 -1.83 0.35
N VAL A 83 8.46 -1.55 -0.92
CA VAL A 83 8.69 -2.47 -2.05
C VAL A 83 10.20 -2.68 -2.27
N VAL A 84 10.99 -1.60 -2.31
CA VAL A 84 12.43 -1.65 -2.53
C VAL A 84 13.12 -2.41 -1.39
N ALA A 85 12.78 -2.15 -0.15
CA ALA A 85 13.34 -2.87 1.01
C ALA A 85 13.00 -4.36 0.96
N ALA A 86 11.76 -4.73 0.60
CA ALA A 86 11.37 -6.12 0.43
C ALA A 86 12.13 -6.80 -0.71
N TRP A 87 12.36 -6.09 -1.82
CA TRP A 87 13.12 -6.58 -2.98
C TRP A 87 14.59 -6.81 -2.64
N TRP A 88 15.25 -5.89 -1.92
CA TRP A 88 16.66 -5.98 -1.52
C TRP A 88 16.93 -6.97 -0.38
N GLY A 89 15.92 -7.71 0.08
CA GLY A 89 16.07 -8.74 1.09
C GLY A 89 15.75 -8.30 2.52
N TRP A 90 15.46 -7.02 2.76
CA TRP A 90 14.99 -6.49 4.05
C TRP A 90 13.48 -6.74 4.20
N ARG A 91 13.08 -7.99 3.95
CA ARG A 91 11.68 -8.42 3.81
C ARG A 91 10.81 -8.05 4.99
N ARG A 92 11.33 -8.19 6.22
CA ARG A 92 10.59 -7.84 7.43
C ARG A 92 10.34 -6.35 7.52
N ALA A 93 11.38 -5.53 7.34
CA ALA A 93 11.26 -4.08 7.37
C ALA A 93 10.32 -3.59 6.25
N GLY A 94 10.51 -4.06 5.01
CA GLY A 94 9.64 -3.74 3.89
C GLY A 94 8.18 -4.13 4.14
N SER A 95 7.94 -5.33 4.71
CA SER A 95 6.58 -5.78 5.04
C SER A 95 5.93 -4.93 6.14
N VAL A 96 6.66 -4.56 7.19
CA VAL A 96 6.12 -3.72 8.28
C VAL A 96 5.74 -2.33 7.75
N ILE A 97 6.63 -1.73 6.96
CA ILE A 97 6.35 -0.42 6.31
C ILE A 97 5.15 -0.55 5.36
N GLY A 98 5.10 -1.63 4.55
CA GLY A 98 4.01 -1.88 3.61
C GLY A 98 2.67 -2.13 4.29
N ILE A 99 2.64 -2.81 5.44
CA ILE A 99 1.43 -2.97 6.27
C ILE A 99 0.95 -1.60 6.74
N GLY A 100 1.82 -0.79 7.32
CA GLY A 100 1.48 0.55 7.79
C GLY A 100 0.95 1.45 6.66
N ALA A 101 1.66 1.49 5.53
CA ALA A 101 1.26 2.28 4.36
C ALA A 101 -0.06 1.77 3.74
N GLY A 102 -0.27 0.45 3.68
CA GLY A 102 -1.49 -0.17 3.17
C GLY A 102 -2.71 0.11 4.04
N LEU A 103 -2.56 0.00 5.36
CA LEU A 103 -3.63 0.36 6.31
C LEU A 103 -3.96 1.85 6.22
N TYR A 104 -2.96 2.70 6.14
CA TYR A 104 -3.15 4.14 6.08
C TYR A 104 -3.83 4.57 4.76
N ALA A 105 -3.26 4.21 3.61
CA ALA A 105 -3.83 4.58 2.31
C ALA A 105 -5.19 3.92 2.07
N GLY A 106 -5.32 2.63 2.41
CA GLY A 106 -6.58 1.88 2.31
C GLY A 106 -7.64 2.43 3.23
N GLY A 107 -7.29 2.75 4.47
CA GLY A 107 -8.21 3.32 5.47
C GLY A 107 -8.74 4.69 5.06
N ILE A 108 -7.87 5.60 4.60
CA ILE A 108 -8.30 6.92 4.10
C ILE A 108 -9.14 6.77 2.84
N GLY A 109 -8.69 5.97 1.85
CA GLY A 109 -9.46 5.73 0.63
C GLY A 109 -10.85 5.17 0.93
N TRP A 110 -10.95 4.20 1.84
CA TRP A 110 -12.22 3.63 2.27
C TRP A 110 -13.11 4.62 3.00
N SER A 111 -12.56 5.40 3.95
CA SER A 111 -13.34 6.37 4.73
C SER A 111 -13.96 7.45 3.83
N VAL A 112 -13.24 7.88 2.79
CA VAL A 112 -13.78 8.83 1.80
C VAL A 112 -14.80 8.16 0.89
N ALA A 113 -14.53 6.94 0.41
CA ALA A 113 -15.45 6.19 -0.45
C ALA A 113 -16.76 5.82 0.26
N ALA A 114 -16.73 5.59 1.57
CA ALA A 114 -17.87 5.26 2.39
C ALA A 114 -18.61 6.50 2.98
N ALA A 115 -18.08 7.71 2.73
CA ALA A 115 -18.71 8.92 3.23
C ALA A 115 -20.09 9.12 2.56
N PRO A 116 -21.15 9.44 3.34
CA PRO A 116 -22.46 9.64 2.77
C PRO A 116 -22.44 10.84 1.80
N GLU A 117 -23.08 10.66 0.65
CA GLU A 117 -23.22 11.68 -0.39
C GLU A 117 -23.92 12.92 0.16
N ARG A 118 -23.15 13.95 0.50
CA ARG A 118 -23.66 15.27 0.91
C ARG A 118 -23.62 16.25 -0.27
N GLY A 119 -24.12 15.82 -1.44
CA GLY A 119 -24.12 16.66 -2.64
C GLY A 119 -22.75 16.79 -3.33
N LEU A 120 -21.80 15.91 -3.02
CA LEU A 120 -20.49 15.82 -3.65
C LEU A 120 -20.47 14.56 -4.52
N ASP A 121 -20.19 14.72 -5.81
CA ASP A 121 -19.98 13.59 -6.72
C ASP A 121 -18.61 12.95 -6.40
N LEU A 122 -18.63 11.75 -5.82
CA LEU A 122 -17.44 10.94 -5.59
C LEU A 122 -16.95 10.35 -6.92
N GLU A 123 -15.69 10.57 -7.22
CA GLU A 123 -15.00 9.97 -8.38
C GLU A 123 -14.31 8.66 -7.97
N SER A 124 -13.65 7.99 -8.92
CA SER A 124 -13.05 6.66 -8.72
C SER A 124 -11.79 6.64 -7.84
N GLY A 125 -11.15 7.80 -7.60
CA GLY A 125 -9.87 7.90 -6.89
C GLY A 125 -9.85 7.23 -5.51
N PRO A 126 -10.81 7.51 -4.60
CA PRO A 126 -10.85 6.90 -3.27
C PRO A 126 -10.97 5.38 -3.31
N VAL A 127 -11.83 4.85 -4.19
CA VAL A 127 -12.04 3.41 -4.35
C VAL A 127 -10.78 2.72 -4.86
N VAL A 128 -10.14 3.28 -5.88
CA VAL A 128 -8.88 2.75 -6.43
C VAL A 128 -7.78 2.78 -5.38
N THR A 129 -7.68 3.86 -4.58
CA THR A 129 -6.71 3.94 -3.49
C THR A 129 -6.97 2.90 -2.41
N ALA A 130 -8.23 2.68 -2.04
CA ALA A 130 -8.63 1.66 -1.07
C ALA A 130 -8.24 0.26 -1.55
N VAL A 131 -8.55 -0.07 -2.80
CA VAL A 131 -8.18 -1.37 -3.41
C VAL A 131 -6.65 -1.53 -3.44
N GLY A 132 -5.90 -0.50 -3.84
CA GLY A 132 -4.44 -0.51 -3.82
C GLY A 132 -3.88 -0.72 -2.42
N GLY A 133 -4.45 -0.06 -1.41
CA GLY A 133 -4.07 -0.22 0.00
C GLY A 133 -4.30 -1.65 0.51
N VAL A 134 -5.44 -2.27 0.16
CA VAL A 134 -5.73 -3.67 0.51
C VAL A 134 -4.76 -4.62 -0.17
N LEU A 135 -4.47 -4.45 -1.46
CA LEU A 135 -3.50 -5.28 -2.17
C LEU A 135 -2.10 -5.16 -1.58
N LEU A 136 -1.67 -3.93 -1.24
CA LEU A 136 -0.39 -3.67 -0.58
C LEU A 136 -0.33 -4.36 0.78
N LEU A 137 -1.39 -4.29 1.57
CA LEU A 137 -1.50 -4.94 2.86
C LEU A 137 -1.40 -6.46 2.74
N VAL A 138 -2.18 -7.06 1.85
CA VAL A 138 -2.18 -8.52 1.61
C VAL A 138 -0.81 -9.00 1.13
N GLY A 139 -0.20 -8.30 0.16
CA GLY A 139 1.14 -8.61 -0.34
C GLY A 139 2.21 -8.51 0.75
N SER A 140 2.12 -7.50 1.62
CA SER A 140 3.04 -7.29 2.74
C SER A 140 2.90 -8.37 3.82
N LEU A 141 1.67 -8.74 4.20
CA LEU A 141 1.39 -9.83 5.14
C LEU A 141 1.87 -11.17 4.59
N ALA A 142 1.62 -11.46 3.32
CA ALA A 142 2.10 -12.66 2.67
C ALA A 142 3.64 -12.73 2.64
N THR A 143 4.32 -11.62 2.33
CA THR A 143 5.78 -11.54 2.34
C THR A 143 6.33 -11.76 3.75
N LEU A 144 5.70 -11.21 4.78
CA LEU A 144 6.06 -11.41 6.17
C LEU A 144 5.89 -12.88 6.58
N ALA A 145 4.76 -13.50 6.26
CA ALA A 145 4.46 -14.89 6.59
C ALA A 145 5.45 -15.88 5.96
N VAL A 146 5.84 -15.64 4.71
CA VAL A 146 6.84 -16.48 4.03
C VAL A 146 8.24 -16.28 4.64
N SER A 147 8.57 -15.06 5.09
CA SER A 147 9.87 -14.76 5.70
C SER A 147 10.05 -15.36 7.10
N THR A 148 8.96 -15.64 7.82
CA THR A 148 9.01 -16.25 9.16
C THR A 148 9.14 -17.77 9.09
N ARG A 149 8.49 -18.43 8.13
CA ARG A 149 8.52 -19.89 7.97
C ARG A 149 9.89 -20.46 7.60
N GLY A 150 10.77 -19.69 6.97
CA GLY A 150 12.12 -20.12 6.59
C GLY A 150 13.10 -20.31 7.74
N ARG A 151 12.73 -19.93 8.98
CA ARG A 151 13.61 -20.01 10.18
C ARG A 151 13.34 -21.21 11.09
N THR A 152 12.29 -21.95 10.85
CA THR A 152 11.86 -23.04 11.75
C THR A 152 12.34 -24.44 11.34
N SER A 153 13.30 -24.58 10.41
CA SER A 153 13.95 -25.86 10.17
C SER A 153 14.99 -26.09 11.27
N PRO A 154 14.76 -26.99 12.22
CA PRO A 154 15.80 -27.37 13.17
C PRO A 154 16.92 -28.04 12.39
N THR A 155 18.15 -27.55 12.53
CA THR A 155 19.36 -28.30 12.17
C THR A 155 19.29 -29.63 12.91
N ALA A 156 19.08 -30.73 12.20
CA ALA A 156 19.21 -32.06 12.76
C ALA A 156 20.64 -32.17 13.34
N PRO A 157 20.83 -32.61 14.59
CA PRO A 157 22.16 -32.81 15.12
C PRO A 157 22.84 -33.92 14.30
N GLU A 158 23.96 -33.58 13.67
CA GLU A 158 24.86 -34.56 13.07
C GLU A 158 25.31 -35.51 14.18
N ARG A 159 24.95 -36.78 14.03
CA ARG A 159 25.52 -37.89 14.84
C ARG A 159 26.67 -38.54 14.08
#